data_6982aaa88f91e0ccfeb37b4b91014608
#
_entry.id   6982aaa88f91e0ccfeb37b4b91014608
#
_cell.length_a   1.000
_cell.length_b   1.000
_cell.length_c   1.000
_cell.angle_alpha   90.00
_cell.angle_beta   90.00
_cell.angle_gamma   90.00
#
_symmetry.space_group_name_H-M   'P 1'
#
loop_
_entity.id
_entity.type
_entity.pdbx_description
1 polymer ?
#
loop_
_entity_poly.entity_id
_entity_poly.type
_entity_poly.pdbx_seq_one_letter_code
_entity_poly.pdbx_strand_id
1 'polypeptide(L)'
;MNKYKVIIVDDDDVALENLTFELSKDVRFSLEKTARNGKQAKKVITKVQPDLLFLDVEMPDMTGMELLKDIRDDVSWNMRVVFYTAYDKYMIQAIRESAFDYLLKPFGEQELKDILARFVKQAEAGQRTTLPVGMPLYSAQTFIVFTPTNDMRALRPAEVGFFRYCSDRKQWEVMLNNQPPVSYTHLTLP
;
A
#
# COMPACT_ATOMS: atom_id res chain seq x y z
N MET A 1 -20.47 3.57 15.97
CA MET A 1 -19.48 3.97 14.93
C MET A 1 -19.46 2.90 13.86
N ASN A 2 -19.56 3.28 12.58
CA ASN A 2 -19.36 2.32 11.51
C ASN A 2 -17.87 1.92 11.48
N LYS A 3 -17.61 0.62 11.37
CA LYS A 3 -16.26 0.10 11.21
C LYS A 3 -15.81 0.22 9.77
N TYR A 4 -14.53 0.44 9.55
CA TYR A 4 -13.93 0.39 8.22
C TYR A 4 -13.89 -1.05 7.71
N LYS A 5 -14.43 -1.27 6.53
CA LYS A 5 -14.46 -2.59 5.88
C LYS A 5 -13.10 -2.92 5.30
N VAL A 6 -12.58 -4.09 5.65
CA VAL A 6 -11.29 -4.56 5.16
C VAL A 6 -11.46 -5.85 4.37
N ILE A 7 -10.70 -5.98 3.29
CA ILE A 7 -10.47 -7.23 2.57
C ILE A 7 -8.98 -7.51 2.55
N ILE A 8 -8.60 -8.78 2.70
CA ILE A 8 -7.24 -9.26 2.51
C ILE A 8 -7.24 -10.23 1.33
N VAL A 9 -6.31 -10.04 0.41
CA VAL A 9 -6.10 -10.88 -0.77
C VAL A 9 -4.69 -11.41 -0.75
N ASP A 10 -4.54 -12.72 -0.58
CA ASP A 10 -3.27 -13.40 -0.45
C ASP A 10 -3.48 -14.90 -0.69
N ASP A 11 -2.61 -15.57 -1.41
CA ASP A 11 -2.69 -17.03 -1.62
C ASP A 11 -2.06 -17.84 -0.50
N ASP A 12 -1.26 -17.20 0.36
CA ASP A 12 -0.65 -17.83 1.54
C ASP A 12 -1.59 -17.76 2.75
N ASP A 13 -2.05 -18.92 3.21
CA ASP A 13 -2.92 -19.03 4.39
C ASP A 13 -2.28 -18.50 5.67
N VAL A 14 -0.97 -18.65 5.84
CA VAL A 14 -0.24 -18.13 7.01
C VAL A 14 -0.23 -16.61 7.02
N ALA A 15 -0.01 -16.00 5.86
CA ALA A 15 -0.06 -14.55 5.72
C ALA A 15 -1.48 -14.01 6.01
N LEU A 16 -2.52 -14.69 5.50
CA LEU A 16 -3.93 -14.35 5.78
C LEU A 16 -4.24 -14.43 7.28
N GLU A 17 -3.84 -15.52 7.95
CA GLU A 17 -4.08 -15.70 9.38
C GLU A 17 -3.37 -14.66 10.22
N ASN A 18 -2.09 -14.41 9.95
CA ASN A 18 -1.28 -13.42 10.68
C ASN A 18 -1.89 -12.01 10.57
N LEU A 19 -2.21 -11.56 9.36
CA LEU A 19 -2.77 -10.23 9.17
C LEU A 19 -4.17 -10.12 9.75
N THR A 20 -5.00 -11.18 9.62
CA THR A 20 -6.32 -11.26 10.24
C THR A 20 -6.23 -11.11 11.77
N PHE A 21 -5.31 -11.84 12.39
CA PHE A 21 -5.11 -11.79 13.84
C PHE A 21 -4.72 -10.38 14.29
N GLU A 22 -3.74 -9.77 13.62
CA GLU A 22 -3.29 -8.41 13.97
C GLU A 22 -4.38 -7.35 13.75
N LEU A 23 -5.13 -7.43 12.65
CA LEU A 23 -6.27 -6.54 12.39
C LEU A 23 -7.37 -6.67 13.42
N SER A 24 -7.61 -7.87 13.97
CA SER A 24 -8.65 -8.12 14.97
C SER A 24 -8.45 -7.36 16.29
N LYS A 25 -7.21 -6.91 16.56
CA LYS A 25 -6.86 -6.12 17.74
C LYS A 25 -7.38 -4.68 17.67
N ASP A 26 -7.70 -4.18 16.47
CA ASP A 26 -8.21 -2.82 16.28
C ASP A 26 -9.71 -2.83 15.98
N VAL A 27 -10.50 -2.45 16.97
CA VAL A 27 -11.97 -2.46 16.90
C VAL A 27 -12.57 -1.53 15.83
N ARG A 28 -11.79 -0.61 15.28
CA ARG A 28 -12.21 0.32 14.22
C ARG A 28 -12.38 -0.35 12.87
N PHE A 29 -11.75 -1.51 12.68
CA PHE A 29 -11.75 -2.26 11.41
C PHE A 29 -12.62 -3.51 11.51
N SER A 30 -13.18 -3.91 10.39
CA SER A 30 -13.95 -5.15 10.23
C SER A 30 -13.43 -5.91 9.02
N LEU A 31 -12.82 -7.06 9.23
CA LEU A 31 -12.46 -7.96 8.14
C LEU A 31 -13.72 -8.59 7.58
N GLU A 32 -14.13 -8.19 6.39
CA GLU A 32 -15.36 -8.67 5.75
C GLU A 32 -15.14 -9.98 5.01
N LYS A 33 -14.02 -10.11 4.30
CA LYS A 33 -13.69 -11.29 3.51
C LYS A 33 -12.18 -11.38 3.27
N THR A 34 -11.75 -12.60 2.94
CA THR A 34 -10.45 -12.90 2.36
C THR A 34 -10.63 -13.51 0.97
N ALA A 35 -9.61 -13.41 0.12
CA ALA A 35 -9.56 -14.07 -1.17
C ALA A 35 -8.14 -14.61 -1.42
N ARG A 36 -8.02 -15.74 -2.14
CA ARG A 36 -6.75 -16.42 -2.40
C ARG A 36 -6.25 -16.29 -3.83
N ASN A 37 -6.93 -15.54 -4.65
CA ASN A 37 -6.55 -15.28 -6.04
C ASN A 37 -7.30 -14.08 -6.60
N GLY A 38 -6.85 -13.55 -7.73
CA GLY A 38 -7.41 -12.36 -8.34
C GLY A 38 -8.86 -12.50 -8.76
N LYS A 39 -9.27 -13.66 -9.30
CA LYS A 39 -10.67 -13.91 -9.70
C LYS A 39 -11.64 -13.87 -8.53
N GLN A 40 -11.25 -14.43 -7.38
CA GLN A 40 -12.06 -14.36 -6.16
C GLN A 40 -12.06 -12.93 -5.63
N ALA A 41 -10.89 -12.29 -5.59
CA ALA A 41 -10.72 -10.93 -5.12
C ALA A 41 -11.62 -9.95 -5.88
N LYS A 42 -11.65 -9.99 -7.21
CA LYS A 42 -12.52 -9.14 -8.03
C LYS A 42 -13.99 -9.23 -7.60
N LYS A 43 -14.50 -10.45 -7.44
CA LYS A 43 -15.91 -10.68 -7.03
C LYS A 43 -16.21 -10.16 -5.62
N VAL A 44 -15.24 -10.34 -4.71
CA VAL A 44 -15.42 -9.94 -3.31
C VAL A 44 -15.30 -8.43 -3.17
N ILE A 45 -14.33 -7.81 -3.80
CA ILE A 45 -14.11 -6.35 -3.78
C ILE A 45 -15.33 -5.61 -4.31
N THR A 46 -15.83 -5.98 -5.48
CA THR A 46 -16.99 -5.32 -6.09
C THR A 46 -18.28 -5.49 -5.27
N LYS A 47 -18.43 -6.64 -4.60
CA LYS A 47 -19.62 -6.91 -3.76
C LYS A 47 -19.56 -6.19 -2.41
N VAL A 48 -18.41 -6.20 -1.74
CA VAL A 48 -18.25 -5.69 -0.36
C VAL A 48 -18.02 -4.20 -0.36
N GLN A 49 -17.35 -3.66 -1.38
CA GLN A 49 -16.90 -2.28 -1.48
C GLN A 49 -16.10 -1.87 -0.24
N PRO A 50 -14.87 -2.46 -0.06
CA PRO A 50 -14.07 -2.21 1.13
C PRO A 50 -13.50 -0.78 1.15
N ASP A 51 -13.26 -0.27 2.36
CA ASP A 51 -12.54 0.97 2.58
C ASP A 51 -11.03 0.78 2.46
N LEU A 52 -10.54 -0.41 2.86
CA LEU A 52 -9.13 -0.77 2.88
C LEU A 52 -8.93 -2.18 2.31
N LEU A 53 -8.03 -2.29 1.35
CA LEU A 53 -7.63 -3.53 0.70
C LEU A 53 -6.17 -3.82 1.00
N PHE A 54 -5.88 -4.95 1.65
CA PHE A 54 -4.53 -5.53 1.67
C PHE A 54 -4.42 -6.52 0.53
N LEU A 55 -3.39 -6.35 -0.30
CA LEU A 55 -3.27 -7.08 -1.56
C LEU A 55 -1.85 -7.60 -1.77
N ASP A 56 -1.73 -8.92 -1.89
CA ASP A 56 -0.45 -9.47 -2.35
C ASP A 56 -0.21 -9.12 -3.82
N VAL A 57 1.06 -8.97 -4.14
CA VAL A 57 1.50 -8.67 -5.51
C VAL A 57 1.57 -9.94 -6.36
N GLU A 58 2.09 -11.03 -5.81
CA GLU A 58 2.21 -12.30 -6.54
C GLU A 58 1.09 -13.26 -6.16
N MET A 59 0.23 -13.59 -7.11
CA MET A 59 -0.86 -14.55 -6.93
C MET A 59 -0.86 -15.55 -8.10
N PRO A 60 -1.43 -16.77 -7.93
CA PRO A 60 -1.34 -17.85 -8.92
C PRO A 60 -1.95 -17.54 -10.29
N ASP A 61 -2.99 -16.70 -10.33
CA ASP A 61 -3.77 -16.47 -11.56
C ASP A 61 -3.50 -15.10 -12.20
N MET A 62 -3.11 -14.11 -11.43
CA MET A 62 -2.73 -12.77 -11.88
C MET A 62 -1.99 -12.03 -10.78
N THR A 63 -1.23 -11.02 -11.14
CA THR A 63 -0.60 -10.15 -10.14
C THR A 63 -1.62 -9.20 -9.50
N GLY A 64 -1.32 -8.73 -8.26
CA GLY A 64 -2.14 -7.71 -7.59
C GLY A 64 -2.26 -6.42 -8.41
N MET A 65 -1.21 -6.08 -9.16
CA MET A 65 -1.22 -4.92 -10.07
C MET A 65 -2.17 -5.11 -11.26
N GLU A 66 -2.21 -6.30 -11.82
CA GLU A 66 -3.16 -6.65 -12.90
C GLU A 66 -4.59 -6.62 -12.37
N LEU A 67 -4.82 -7.16 -11.16
CA LEU A 67 -6.13 -7.09 -10.50
C LEU A 67 -6.60 -5.63 -10.35
N LEU A 68 -5.75 -4.72 -9.86
CA LEU A 68 -6.12 -3.31 -9.71
C LEU A 68 -6.47 -2.65 -11.03
N LYS A 69 -5.75 -2.97 -12.10
CA LYS A 69 -6.08 -2.51 -13.46
C LYS A 69 -7.43 -3.04 -13.93
N ASP A 70 -7.69 -4.32 -13.67
CA ASP A 70 -8.89 -5.02 -14.12
C ASP A 70 -10.17 -4.57 -13.38
N ILE A 71 -10.04 -4.08 -12.13
CA ILE A 71 -11.17 -3.56 -11.35
C ILE A 71 -11.30 -2.03 -11.39
N ARG A 72 -10.41 -1.33 -12.06
CA ARG A 72 -10.35 0.14 -12.05
C ARG A 72 -11.69 0.79 -12.39
N ASP A 73 -12.33 0.30 -13.44
CA ASP A 73 -13.58 0.86 -13.93
C ASP A 73 -14.80 0.43 -13.08
N ASP A 74 -14.64 -0.66 -12.32
CA ASP A 74 -15.67 -1.19 -11.43
C ASP A 74 -15.66 -0.50 -10.05
N VAL A 75 -14.55 0.18 -9.67
CA VAL A 75 -14.37 0.82 -8.36
C VAL A 75 -14.76 2.31 -8.45
N SER A 76 -15.97 2.63 -7.99
CA SER A 76 -16.50 4.00 -7.94
C SER A 76 -16.52 4.60 -6.53
N TRP A 77 -16.03 3.88 -5.52
CA TRP A 77 -15.97 4.30 -4.12
C TRP A 77 -14.51 4.57 -3.70
N ASN A 78 -14.34 5.17 -2.54
CA ASN A 78 -13.01 5.50 -2.01
C ASN A 78 -12.39 4.26 -1.32
N MET A 79 -11.65 3.48 -2.07
CA MET A 79 -10.88 2.33 -1.59
C MET A 79 -9.40 2.69 -1.51
N ARG A 80 -8.77 2.35 -0.40
CA ARG A 80 -7.32 2.46 -0.25
C ARG A 80 -6.68 1.10 -0.35
N VAL A 81 -5.51 1.04 -0.99
CA VAL A 81 -4.78 -0.21 -1.23
C VAL A 81 -3.45 -0.18 -0.48
N VAL A 82 -3.22 -1.19 0.34
CA VAL A 82 -1.93 -1.51 0.94
C VAL A 82 -1.41 -2.77 0.28
N PHE A 83 -0.27 -2.68 -0.39
CA PHE A 83 0.38 -3.90 -0.88
C PHE A 83 1.00 -4.66 0.29
N TYR A 84 0.66 -5.93 0.42
CA TYR A 84 1.12 -6.82 1.48
C TYR A 84 1.83 -8.02 0.85
N THR A 85 3.15 -7.98 0.74
CA THR A 85 3.91 -8.96 -0.05
C THR A 85 5.28 -9.26 0.56
N ALA A 86 5.85 -10.42 0.20
CA ALA A 86 7.21 -10.80 0.59
C ALA A 86 8.31 -10.12 -0.26
N TYR A 87 7.95 -9.40 -1.30
CA TYR A 87 8.90 -8.91 -2.30
C TYR A 87 9.03 -7.39 -2.29
N ASP A 88 10.17 -6.90 -1.87
CA ASP A 88 10.54 -5.48 -1.86
C ASP A 88 10.70 -4.87 -3.27
N LYS A 89 11.04 -5.70 -4.27
CA LYS A 89 11.22 -5.27 -5.68
C LYS A 89 10.00 -4.58 -6.29
N TYR A 90 8.80 -4.81 -5.74
CA TYR A 90 7.55 -4.21 -6.22
C TYR A 90 7.22 -2.85 -5.58
N MET A 91 7.98 -2.41 -4.58
CA MET A 91 7.73 -1.14 -3.89
C MET A 91 7.64 0.05 -4.85
N ILE A 92 8.55 0.12 -5.83
CA ILE A 92 8.54 1.20 -6.84
C ILE A 92 7.27 1.17 -7.68
N GLN A 93 6.81 -0.03 -8.04
CA GLN A 93 5.59 -0.18 -8.82
C GLN A 93 4.36 0.17 -8.00
N ALA A 94 4.30 -0.21 -6.73
CA ALA A 94 3.25 0.19 -5.79
C ALA A 94 3.13 1.72 -5.68
N ILE A 95 4.26 2.42 -5.58
CA ILE A 95 4.31 3.89 -5.60
C ILE A 95 3.70 4.44 -6.89
N ARG A 96 4.07 3.88 -8.04
CA ARG A 96 3.56 4.32 -9.36
C ARG A 96 2.06 4.10 -9.52
N GLU A 97 1.52 3.04 -8.92
CA GLU A 97 0.09 2.73 -8.92
C GLU A 97 -0.69 3.51 -7.83
N SER A 98 -0.03 4.48 -7.16
CA SER A 98 -0.63 5.30 -6.10
C SER A 98 -1.23 4.47 -4.97
N ALA A 99 -0.54 3.39 -4.57
CA ALA A 99 -0.91 2.64 -3.38
C ALA A 99 -0.94 3.56 -2.16
N PHE A 100 -1.84 3.28 -1.24
CA PHE A 100 -1.90 4.00 0.04
C PHE A 100 -0.65 3.74 0.86
N ASP A 101 -0.20 2.48 0.88
CA ASP A 101 0.97 2.06 1.63
C ASP A 101 1.51 0.71 1.11
N TYR A 102 2.59 0.25 1.75
CA TYR A 102 3.27 -0.99 1.44
C TYR A 102 3.69 -1.68 2.75
N LEU A 103 3.28 -2.93 2.95
CA LEU A 103 3.60 -3.73 4.13
C LEU A 103 4.38 -4.97 3.70
N LEU A 104 5.63 -5.09 4.14
CA LEU A 104 6.49 -6.19 3.76
C LEU A 104 6.30 -7.41 4.70
N LYS A 105 6.20 -8.61 4.15
CA LYS A 105 6.17 -9.85 4.92
C LYS A 105 7.59 -10.31 5.28
N PRO A 106 7.87 -10.74 6.53
CA PRO A 106 7.03 -10.60 7.71
C PRO A 106 7.05 -9.17 8.25
N PHE A 107 5.91 -8.67 8.68
CA PHE A 107 5.78 -7.31 9.22
C PHE A 107 5.87 -7.25 10.75
N GLY A 108 6.24 -6.08 11.26
CA GLY A 108 6.18 -5.78 12.68
C GLY A 108 4.79 -5.25 13.10
N GLU A 109 4.35 -5.57 14.32
CA GLU A 109 3.07 -5.08 14.86
C GLU A 109 2.94 -3.55 14.79
N GLN A 110 4.03 -2.83 15.06
CA GLN A 110 4.05 -1.37 15.02
C GLN A 110 3.85 -0.82 13.61
N GLU A 111 4.42 -1.46 12.60
CA GLU A 111 4.31 -1.06 11.20
C GLU A 111 2.85 -1.10 10.72
N LEU A 112 2.14 -2.18 11.02
CA LEU A 112 0.71 -2.27 10.72
C LEU A 112 -0.09 -1.20 11.48
N LYS A 113 0.19 -0.99 12.77
CA LYS A 113 -0.48 0.05 13.56
C LYS A 113 -0.31 1.44 12.96
N ASP A 114 0.88 1.76 12.48
CA ASP A 114 1.17 3.05 11.86
C ASP A 114 0.40 3.23 10.55
N ILE A 115 0.30 2.19 9.72
CA ILE A 115 -0.53 2.19 8.50
C ILE A 115 -1.99 2.44 8.85
N LEU A 116 -2.54 1.68 9.81
CA LEU A 116 -3.94 1.80 10.22
C LEU A 116 -4.25 3.19 10.83
N ALA A 117 -3.32 3.74 11.62
CA ALA A 117 -3.47 5.08 12.19
C ALA A 117 -3.49 6.18 11.12
N ARG A 118 -2.60 6.09 10.11
CA ARG A 118 -2.60 7.00 8.95
C ARG A 118 -3.89 6.90 8.15
N PHE A 119 -4.35 5.66 7.91
CA PHE A 119 -5.62 5.44 7.22
C PHE A 119 -6.78 6.15 7.93
N VAL A 120 -6.96 5.93 9.23
CA VAL A 120 -8.05 6.54 10.01
C VAL A 120 -7.96 8.06 9.97
N LYS A 121 -6.76 8.62 10.21
CA LYS A 121 -6.53 10.06 10.17
C LYS A 121 -6.94 10.69 8.84
N GLN A 122 -6.62 10.04 7.72
CA GLN A 122 -6.97 10.54 6.40
C GLN A 122 -8.46 10.33 6.07
N ALA A 123 -9.06 9.22 6.50
CA ALA A 123 -10.47 8.95 6.32
C ALA A 123 -11.35 9.96 7.08
N GLU A 124 -10.98 10.28 8.33
CA GLU A 124 -11.68 11.26 9.18
C GLU A 124 -11.49 12.70 8.68
N ALA A 125 -10.32 13.04 8.13
CA ALA A 125 -10.05 14.36 7.57
C ALA A 125 -10.86 14.68 6.30
N GLY A 126 -11.64 13.74 5.79
CA GLY A 126 -12.46 13.92 4.59
C GLY A 126 -11.65 14.14 3.32
N GLN A 127 -10.37 13.86 3.33
CA GLN A 127 -9.52 13.91 2.15
C GLN A 127 -9.93 12.77 1.21
N ARG A 128 -10.87 13.08 0.34
CA ARG A 128 -11.27 12.24 -0.78
C ARG A 128 -10.10 12.18 -1.76
N THR A 129 -9.24 11.20 -1.57
CA THR A 129 -8.42 10.74 -2.68
C THR A 129 -9.29 9.76 -3.46
N THR A 130 -10.18 10.28 -4.27
CA THR A 130 -10.76 9.47 -5.34
C THR A 130 -9.61 9.04 -6.22
N LEU A 131 -9.53 7.75 -6.53
CA LEU A 131 -8.77 7.33 -7.72
C LEU A 131 -9.37 8.13 -8.88
N PRO A 132 -8.63 9.05 -9.51
CA PRO A 132 -9.23 9.86 -10.57
C PRO A 132 -9.49 8.94 -11.75
N VAL A 133 -10.75 8.64 -12.01
CA VAL A 133 -11.16 8.05 -13.27
C VAL A 133 -10.74 9.05 -14.37
N GLY A 134 -9.72 8.68 -15.16
CA GLY A 134 -9.35 9.40 -16.36
C GLY A 134 -8.24 10.44 -16.28
N MET A 135 -7.55 10.63 -15.14
CA MET A 135 -6.31 11.43 -15.14
C MET A 135 -5.08 10.54 -15.28
N PRO A 136 -4.05 10.96 -16.06
CA PRO A 136 -2.77 10.29 -16.01
C PRO A 136 -2.24 10.38 -14.58
N LEU A 137 -1.81 9.24 -14.03
CA LEU A 137 -1.30 9.02 -12.66
C LEU A 137 -0.06 9.87 -12.27
N TYR A 138 0.11 11.03 -12.85
CA TYR A 138 1.25 11.92 -12.69
C TYR A 138 0.91 13.31 -12.14
N SER A 139 -0.22 13.48 -11.46
CA SER A 139 -0.44 14.75 -10.76
C SER A 139 0.32 14.75 -9.44
N ALA A 140 1.46 15.45 -9.44
CA ALA A 140 2.20 16.09 -8.34
C ALA A 140 2.04 15.50 -6.93
N GLN A 141 2.03 14.18 -6.77
CA GLN A 141 2.09 13.56 -5.46
C GLN A 141 3.54 13.58 -4.99
N THR A 142 3.77 14.22 -3.86
CA THR A 142 5.07 14.26 -3.21
C THR A 142 5.09 13.16 -2.16
N PHE A 143 6.05 12.25 -2.22
CA PHE A 143 6.27 11.31 -1.14
C PHE A 143 7.36 11.80 -0.19
N ILE A 144 7.25 11.39 1.05
CA ILE A 144 8.15 11.83 2.10
C ILE A 144 9.06 10.68 2.46
N VAL A 145 10.37 10.92 2.41
CA VAL A 145 11.39 10.00 2.90
C VAL A 145 11.97 10.53 4.21
N PHE A 146 12.17 9.65 5.17
CA PHE A 146 12.84 9.98 6.42
C PHE A 146 14.28 9.47 6.36
N THR A 147 15.22 10.37 6.57
CA THR A 147 16.64 10.02 6.64
C THR A 147 16.95 9.27 7.95
N PRO A 148 18.10 8.59 8.05
CA PRO A 148 18.54 7.98 9.30
C PRO A 148 18.70 8.97 10.45
N THR A 149 18.85 10.25 10.16
CA THR A 149 18.91 11.36 11.13
C THR A 149 17.51 11.89 11.49
N ASN A 150 16.46 11.21 11.03
CA ASN A 150 15.06 11.60 11.21
C ASN A 150 14.68 12.93 10.55
N ASP A 151 15.47 13.41 9.59
CA ASP A 151 15.11 14.55 8.77
C ASP A 151 14.07 14.10 7.72
N MET A 152 13.11 14.96 7.45
CA MET A 152 12.06 14.72 6.47
C MET A 152 12.40 15.39 5.14
N ARG A 153 12.36 14.63 4.04
CA ARG A 153 12.54 15.16 2.70
C ARG A 153 11.36 14.81 1.80
N ALA A 154 10.75 15.81 1.23
CA ALA A 154 9.69 15.66 0.25
C ALA A 154 10.29 15.45 -1.16
N LEU A 155 9.89 14.40 -1.85
CA LEU A 155 10.37 14.06 -3.19
C LEU A 155 9.18 13.92 -4.15
N ARG A 156 9.34 14.48 -5.36
CA ARG A 156 8.37 14.25 -6.45
C ARG A 156 8.77 13.02 -7.25
N PRO A 157 7.83 12.25 -7.79
CA PRO A 157 8.14 11.09 -8.62
C PRO A 157 9.11 11.37 -9.77
N ALA A 158 9.03 12.56 -10.35
CA ALA A 158 9.93 12.99 -11.43
C ALA A 158 11.39 13.21 -10.98
N GLU A 159 11.63 13.39 -9.69
CA GLU A 159 12.98 13.58 -9.11
C GLU A 159 13.66 12.24 -8.81
N VAL A 160 12.90 11.16 -8.75
CA VAL A 160 13.39 9.83 -8.39
C VAL A 160 13.78 9.05 -9.62
N GLY A 161 15.05 8.66 -9.68
CA GLY A 161 15.56 7.77 -10.70
C GLY A 161 15.24 6.31 -10.39
N PHE A 162 15.72 5.82 -9.26
CA PHE A 162 15.45 4.46 -8.77
C PHE A 162 15.77 4.34 -7.28
N PHE A 163 15.30 3.25 -6.68
CA PHE A 163 15.63 2.88 -5.30
C PHE A 163 16.70 1.79 -5.31
N ARG A 164 17.64 1.86 -4.36
CA ARG A 164 18.70 0.88 -4.19
C ARG A 164 18.76 0.46 -2.72
N TYR A 165 18.80 -0.84 -2.47
CA TYR A 165 19.09 -1.37 -1.15
C TYR A 165 20.58 -1.52 -0.96
N CYS A 166 21.13 -0.92 0.10
CA CYS A 166 22.53 -1.05 0.51
C CYS A 166 22.63 -2.13 1.59
N SER A 167 23.07 -3.33 1.20
CA SER A 167 23.22 -4.48 2.11
C SER A 167 24.19 -4.22 3.26
N ASP A 168 25.25 -3.45 3.00
CA ASP A 168 26.30 -3.11 3.98
C ASP A 168 25.77 -2.28 5.15
N ARG A 169 24.82 -1.39 4.86
CA ARG A 169 24.20 -0.47 5.84
C ARG A 169 22.81 -0.88 6.23
N LYS A 170 22.27 -1.93 5.60
CA LYS A 170 20.88 -2.39 5.76
C LYS A 170 19.85 -1.26 5.60
N GLN A 171 20.08 -0.39 4.61
CA GLN A 171 19.28 0.81 4.37
C GLN A 171 18.92 0.94 2.90
N TRP A 172 17.78 1.56 2.65
CA TRP A 172 17.38 1.96 1.31
C TRP A 172 17.94 3.33 0.94
N GLU A 173 18.32 3.48 -0.30
CA GLU A 173 18.73 4.75 -0.90
C GLU A 173 17.81 5.11 -2.06
N VAL A 174 17.35 6.36 -2.06
CA VAL A 174 16.68 6.96 -3.22
C VAL A 174 17.75 7.58 -4.11
N MET A 175 17.90 7.05 -5.29
CA MET A 175 18.76 7.64 -6.33
C MET A 175 17.95 8.70 -7.06
N LEU A 176 18.37 9.96 -6.88
CA LEU A 176 17.71 11.09 -7.50
C LEU A 176 18.31 11.39 -8.87
N ASN A 177 17.49 11.88 -9.80
CA ASN A 177 17.95 12.40 -11.06
C ASN A 177 18.75 13.68 -10.80
N ASN A 178 20.02 13.71 -11.17
CA ASN A 178 20.92 14.88 -11.05
C ASN A 178 21.24 15.35 -9.61
N GLN A 179 21.06 14.52 -8.59
CA GLN A 179 21.40 14.83 -7.20
C GLN A 179 22.06 13.62 -6.51
N PRO A 180 22.79 13.83 -5.39
CA PRO A 180 23.32 12.74 -4.60
C PRO A 180 22.21 11.83 -4.06
N PRO A 181 22.50 10.54 -3.85
CA PRO A 181 21.52 9.61 -3.26
C PRO A 181 21.15 10.03 -1.84
N VAL A 182 19.90 9.75 -1.47
CA VAL A 182 19.37 9.98 -0.13
C VAL A 182 19.10 8.64 0.53
N SER A 183 19.80 8.36 1.63
CA SER A 183 19.47 7.20 2.48
C SER A 183 18.21 7.49 3.28
N TYR A 184 17.35 6.49 3.45
CA TYR A 184 16.13 6.65 4.23
C TYR A 184 15.82 5.39 5.04
N THR A 185 15.10 5.58 6.15
CA THR A 185 14.63 4.50 7.02
C THR A 185 13.16 4.17 6.79
N HIS A 186 12.36 5.17 6.42
CA HIS A 186 10.94 5.03 6.19
C HIS A 186 10.52 5.82 4.95
N LEU A 187 9.63 5.26 4.17
CA LEU A 187 8.99 5.91 3.03
C LEU A 187 7.50 6.06 3.33
N THR A 188 7.02 7.30 3.33
CA THR A 188 5.59 7.56 3.41
C THR A 188 5.08 7.85 2.02
N LEU A 189 4.15 7.05 1.55
CA LEU A 189 3.43 7.28 0.30
C LEU A 189 2.33 8.34 0.54
N PRO A 190 2.09 9.21 -0.42
CA PRO A 190 1.10 10.29 -0.28
C PRO A 190 -0.32 9.78 -0.17
#